data_0decc0d87b688e5f41ad372efe103440
#
_entry.id   0decc0d87b688e5f41ad372efe103440
#
_cell.length_a   1.000
_cell.length_b   1.000
_cell.length_c   1.000
_cell.angle_alpha   90.00
_cell.angle_beta   90.00
_cell.angle_gamma   90.00
#
_symmetry.space_group_name_H-M   'P 1'
#
loop_
_entity.id
_entity.type
_entity.pdbx_description
1 polymer ?
#
loop_
_entity_poly.entity_id
_entity_poly.type
_entity_poly.pdbx_seq_one_letter_code
_entity_poly.pdbx_strand_id
1 'polypeptide(L)'
;MKQKIILSNHLQTDLSKAIAACQPDRMFIVADDVTAEHCWPKIRGFHSLRGAPLITIPASDVHKGLRSVEKIWTALQEYRATRHSCVINLGGGMVTDLGGFAASTFKRGINFINIPTTLLAMVDASVGGKTGINYGGLKNEIGVFNDANFVILHAAFLQTLDLENLRSGYAEMLKHGLISNDKMMGELLTFDLSGDIDFQQLQGMIAASVAVKEEVVTRDPFEQNIRKALNLGHTFGHAFESWSLKRKPVLHGYAVAYGLICELYLSCIKCGFPTEKMRQVVRFVKEWYGQLPFTCDDYDELIALM
;
A
#
# COMPACT_ATOMS: atom_id res chain seq x y z
N MET A 1 19.53 -5.84 -2.56
CA MET A 1 19.11 -7.11 -1.89
C MET A 1 17.66 -7.31 -2.26
N LYS A 2 17.23 -8.51 -2.64
CA LYS A 2 15.81 -8.72 -3.00
C LYS A 2 14.97 -8.72 -1.73
N GLN A 3 13.89 -7.90 -1.68
CA GLN A 3 12.88 -7.87 -0.62
C GLN A 3 12.39 -9.28 -0.30
N LYS A 4 12.26 -9.62 0.99
CA LYS A 4 11.67 -10.89 1.43
C LYS A 4 10.27 -10.63 1.98
N ILE A 5 9.26 -11.22 1.35
CA ILE A 5 7.87 -11.11 1.78
C ILE A 5 7.52 -12.35 2.63
N ILE A 6 6.98 -12.12 3.81
CA ILE A 6 6.57 -13.15 4.77
C ILE A 6 5.07 -13.01 5.01
N LEU A 7 4.30 -14.00 4.58
CA LEU A 7 2.91 -14.15 4.99
C LEU A 7 2.88 -14.80 6.38
N SER A 8 2.65 -14.00 7.40
CA SER A 8 2.84 -14.43 8.78
C SER A 8 1.56 -14.92 9.44
N ASN A 9 1.61 -16.15 9.94
CA ASN A 9 0.61 -16.70 10.88
C ASN A 9 1.06 -16.57 12.34
N HIS A 10 2.37 -16.35 12.58
CA HIS A 10 2.98 -16.24 13.91
C HIS A 10 3.88 -15.00 13.98
N LEU A 11 3.25 -13.83 14.04
CA LEU A 11 3.91 -12.52 13.90
C LEU A 11 5.14 -12.35 14.79
N GLN A 12 5.06 -12.73 16.06
CA GLN A 12 6.19 -12.61 16.99
C GLN A 12 7.42 -13.41 16.54
N THR A 13 7.20 -14.65 16.10
CA THR A 13 8.29 -15.53 15.64
C THR A 13 8.91 -15.02 14.35
N ASP A 14 8.08 -14.62 13.38
CA ASP A 14 8.53 -14.20 12.07
C ASP A 14 9.23 -12.85 12.13
N LEU A 15 8.72 -11.91 12.95
CA LEU A 15 9.38 -10.64 13.20
C LEU A 15 10.74 -10.85 13.91
N SER A 16 10.80 -11.75 14.90
CA SER A 16 12.06 -12.06 15.58
C SER A 16 13.12 -12.62 14.64
N LYS A 17 12.72 -13.51 13.70
CA LYS A 17 13.61 -14.04 12.65
C LYS A 17 14.08 -12.95 11.68
N ALA A 18 13.16 -12.07 11.26
CA ALA A 18 13.49 -10.96 10.36
C ALA A 18 14.49 -9.98 11.01
N ILE A 19 14.27 -9.63 12.28
CA ILE A 19 15.19 -8.79 13.05
C ILE A 19 16.56 -9.48 13.17
N ALA A 20 16.59 -10.76 13.57
CA ALA A 20 17.83 -11.51 13.69
C ALA A 20 18.63 -11.57 12.37
N ALA A 21 17.94 -11.67 11.23
CA ALA A 21 18.58 -11.66 9.92
C ALA A 21 19.17 -10.29 9.54
N CYS A 22 18.60 -9.20 10.04
CA CYS A 22 19.13 -7.83 9.86
C CYS A 22 20.32 -7.54 10.80
N GLN A 23 20.51 -8.29 11.87
CA GLN A 23 21.56 -8.12 12.89
C GLN A 23 21.71 -6.66 13.38
N PRO A 24 20.64 -5.98 13.79
CA PRO A 24 20.72 -4.58 14.13
C PRO A 24 21.39 -4.38 15.49
N ASP A 25 22.20 -3.32 15.62
CA ASP A 25 22.70 -2.85 16.90
C ASP A 25 21.62 -2.10 17.70
N ARG A 26 20.67 -1.47 17.01
CA ARG A 26 19.53 -0.75 17.57
C ARG A 26 18.32 -0.88 16.67
N MET A 27 17.13 -0.87 17.26
CA MET A 27 15.86 -0.89 16.55
C MET A 27 15.03 0.33 16.87
N PHE A 28 14.24 0.75 15.91
CA PHE A 28 13.34 1.89 15.98
C PHE A 28 12.01 1.51 15.37
N ILE A 29 10.91 1.89 16.01
CA ILE A 29 9.58 1.68 15.47
C ILE A 29 9.08 3.03 14.93
N VAL A 30 8.62 3.06 13.69
CA VAL A 30 7.94 4.21 13.11
C VAL A 30 6.48 3.84 12.89
N ALA A 31 5.57 4.64 13.45
CA ALA A 31 4.14 4.51 13.27
C ALA A 31 3.50 5.90 13.14
N ASP A 32 2.32 5.99 12.56
CA ASP A 32 1.49 7.19 12.74
C ASP A 32 0.71 7.13 14.06
N ASP A 33 0.06 8.22 14.46
CA ASP A 33 -0.70 8.31 15.70
C ASP A 33 -1.84 7.27 15.77
N VAL A 34 -2.51 7.00 14.66
CA VAL A 34 -3.58 5.98 14.57
C VAL A 34 -3.01 4.57 14.74
N THR A 35 -1.95 4.24 14.03
CA THR A 35 -1.33 2.90 14.13
C THR A 35 -0.53 2.71 15.42
N ALA A 36 -0.04 3.79 16.02
CA ALA A 36 0.52 3.76 17.37
C ALA A 36 -0.54 3.39 18.42
N GLU A 37 -1.79 3.81 18.24
CA GLU A 37 -2.90 3.47 19.15
C GLU A 37 -3.44 2.05 18.89
N HIS A 38 -3.68 1.66 17.65
CA HIS A 38 -4.41 0.42 17.32
C HIS A 38 -3.50 -0.78 17.01
N CYS A 39 -2.29 -0.55 16.50
CA CYS A 39 -1.40 -1.62 16.04
C CYS A 39 -0.21 -1.87 16.96
N TRP A 40 0.42 -0.82 17.49
CA TRP A 40 1.57 -0.94 18.39
C TRP A 40 1.28 -1.78 19.65
N PRO A 41 0.12 -1.68 20.32
CA PRO A 41 -0.19 -2.53 21.48
C PRO A 41 -0.14 -4.03 21.19
N LYS A 42 -0.38 -4.44 19.93
CA LYS A 42 -0.36 -5.86 19.51
C LYS A 42 1.07 -6.44 19.49
N ILE A 43 2.11 -5.61 19.35
CA ILE A 43 3.49 -6.08 19.19
C ILE A 43 4.47 -5.54 20.24
N ARG A 44 4.14 -4.47 20.98
CA ARG A 44 5.05 -3.83 21.96
C ARG A 44 5.58 -4.78 23.05
N GLY A 45 4.87 -5.85 23.33
CA GLY A 45 5.26 -6.88 24.30
C GLY A 45 6.24 -7.93 23.76
N PHE A 46 6.59 -7.89 22.48
CA PHE A 46 7.50 -8.87 21.89
C PHE A 46 8.92 -8.67 22.41
N HIS A 47 9.55 -9.75 22.88
CA HIS A 47 10.90 -9.71 23.43
C HIS A 47 11.93 -9.09 22.46
N SER A 48 11.77 -9.36 21.16
CA SER A 48 12.65 -8.85 20.12
C SER A 48 12.57 -7.32 19.93
N LEU A 49 11.52 -6.66 20.46
CA LEU A 49 11.34 -5.20 20.39
C LEU A 49 11.70 -4.48 21.71
N ARG A 50 12.24 -5.20 22.68
CA ARG A 50 12.53 -4.63 24.00
C ARG A 50 13.53 -3.48 23.90
N GLY A 51 13.12 -2.31 24.41
CA GLY A 51 13.95 -1.10 24.39
C GLY A 51 13.95 -0.33 23.07
N ALA A 52 13.20 -0.79 22.03
CA ALA A 52 13.04 -0.06 20.80
C ALA A 52 12.12 1.17 21.01
N PRO A 53 12.60 2.41 20.77
CA PRO A 53 11.76 3.59 20.88
C PRO A 53 10.72 3.62 19.75
N LEU A 54 9.51 4.11 20.09
CA LEU A 54 8.44 4.40 19.14
C LEU A 54 8.57 5.86 18.68
N ILE A 55 8.68 6.06 17.38
CA ILE A 55 8.69 7.36 16.71
C ILE A 55 7.33 7.54 16.08
N THR A 56 6.50 8.43 16.58
CA THR A 56 5.15 8.67 16.08
C THR A 56 5.15 9.90 15.17
N ILE A 57 4.53 9.78 14.00
CA ILE A 57 4.28 10.87 13.05
C ILE A 57 2.77 11.12 12.93
N PRO A 58 2.32 12.30 12.49
CA PRO A 58 0.88 12.53 12.27
C PRO A 58 0.35 11.62 11.17
N ALA A 59 -0.87 11.07 11.34
CA ALA A 59 -1.56 10.30 10.31
C ALA A 59 -2.01 11.18 9.14
N SER A 60 -2.45 10.55 8.06
CA SER A 60 -2.94 11.18 6.82
C SER A 60 -1.84 11.55 5.81
N ASP A 61 -2.18 11.38 4.53
CA ASP A 61 -1.29 11.62 3.39
C ASP A 61 -0.82 13.09 3.28
N VAL A 62 -1.56 14.04 3.87
CA VAL A 62 -1.12 15.46 3.96
C VAL A 62 0.16 15.63 4.79
N HIS A 63 0.46 14.69 5.67
CA HIS A 63 1.68 14.66 6.48
C HIS A 63 2.80 13.80 5.88
N LYS A 64 2.57 13.19 4.72
CA LYS A 64 3.59 12.42 3.98
C LYS A 64 4.61 13.36 3.32
N GLY A 65 5.36 14.11 4.10
CA GLY A 65 6.27 15.15 3.60
C GLY A 65 7.55 15.26 4.42
N LEU A 66 8.39 16.23 4.01
CA LEU A 66 9.72 16.41 4.57
C LEU A 66 9.72 16.62 6.09
N ARG A 67 8.72 17.32 6.65
CA ARG A 67 8.61 17.55 8.10
C ARG A 67 8.52 16.25 8.90
N SER A 68 7.76 15.27 8.41
CA SER A 68 7.64 13.96 9.07
C SER A 68 8.92 13.14 8.92
N VAL A 69 9.60 13.23 7.78
CA VAL A 69 10.93 12.62 7.57
C VAL A 69 11.96 13.23 8.52
N GLU A 70 12.00 14.55 8.63
CA GLU A 70 12.90 15.28 9.54
C GLU A 70 12.69 14.84 11.00
N LYS A 71 11.43 14.68 11.42
CA LYS A 71 11.11 14.15 12.76
C LYS A 71 11.71 12.77 12.99
N ILE A 72 11.62 11.86 11.99
CA ILE A 72 12.22 10.53 12.08
C ILE A 72 13.74 10.63 12.15
N TRP A 73 14.38 11.42 11.27
CA TRP A 73 15.84 11.59 11.30
C TRP A 73 16.35 12.17 12.61
N THR A 74 15.64 13.17 13.17
CA THR A 74 15.97 13.76 14.48
C THR A 74 15.92 12.71 15.57
N ALA A 75 14.84 11.93 15.64
CA ALA A 75 14.74 10.87 16.63
C ALA A 75 15.84 9.78 16.46
N LEU A 76 16.11 9.36 15.21
CA LEU A 76 17.21 8.43 14.93
C LEU A 76 18.56 8.98 15.42
N GLN A 77 18.81 10.27 15.24
CA GLN A 77 20.03 10.94 15.70
C GLN A 77 20.09 11.01 17.24
N GLU A 78 19.03 11.45 17.89
CA GLU A 78 18.95 11.59 19.36
C GLU A 78 19.16 10.25 20.07
N TYR A 79 18.55 9.18 19.52
CA TYR A 79 18.73 7.82 20.03
C TYR A 79 20.01 7.13 19.51
N ARG A 80 20.91 7.89 18.86
CA ARG A 80 22.23 7.44 18.39
C ARG A 80 22.20 6.25 17.45
N ALA A 81 21.27 6.26 16.47
CA ALA A 81 21.23 5.25 15.42
C ALA A 81 22.54 5.20 14.64
N THR A 82 22.99 4.01 14.30
CA THR A 82 24.20 3.76 13.50
C THR A 82 23.84 3.30 12.10
N ARG A 83 24.81 2.93 11.27
CA ARG A 83 24.58 2.30 9.96
C ARG A 83 24.06 0.87 10.05
N HIS A 84 24.19 0.25 11.23
CA HIS A 84 23.74 -1.12 11.49
C HIS A 84 22.36 -1.15 12.18
N SER A 85 21.76 0.01 12.43
CA SER A 85 20.43 0.09 13.02
C SER A 85 19.34 -0.34 12.02
N CYS A 86 18.16 -0.69 12.55
CA CYS A 86 17.02 -1.11 11.75
C CYS A 86 15.78 -0.32 12.14
N VAL A 87 15.04 0.16 11.16
CA VAL A 87 13.72 0.78 11.33
C VAL A 87 12.64 -0.25 11.03
N ILE A 88 11.63 -0.34 11.88
CA ILE A 88 10.42 -1.13 11.66
C ILE A 88 9.27 -0.15 11.41
N ASN A 89 8.76 -0.12 10.18
CA ASN A 89 7.63 0.70 9.79
C ASN A 89 6.33 -0.07 10.06
N LEU A 90 5.56 0.36 11.05
CA LEU A 90 4.29 -0.24 11.45
C LEU A 90 3.16 0.69 11.05
N GLY A 91 2.53 0.47 9.91
CA GLY A 91 1.47 1.35 9.46
C GLY A 91 0.98 1.11 8.04
N GLY A 92 0.13 1.99 7.56
CA GLY A 92 -0.37 2.00 6.18
C GLY A 92 0.69 2.43 5.16
N GLY A 93 0.28 2.63 3.91
CA GLY A 93 1.17 3.03 2.80
C GLY A 93 1.97 4.30 3.09
N MET A 94 1.35 5.28 3.75
CA MET A 94 2.03 6.51 4.15
C MET A 94 3.23 6.22 5.05
N VAL A 95 3.06 5.37 6.07
CA VAL A 95 4.14 5.02 7.01
C VAL A 95 5.23 4.18 6.34
N THR A 96 4.84 3.20 5.52
CA THR A 96 5.83 2.34 4.83
C THR A 96 6.67 3.10 3.82
N ASP A 97 6.06 4.02 3.06
CA ASP A 97 6.76 4.85 2.07
C ASP A 97 7.68 5.87 2.75
N LEU A 98 7.14 6.65 3.68
CA LEU A 98 7.87 7.72 4.36
C LEU A 98 8.97 7.17 5.28
N GLY A 99 8.65 6.13 6.06
CA GLY A 99 9.63 5.46 6.93
C GLY A 99 10.71 4.74 6.12
N GLY A 100 10.34 4.11 4.99
CA GLY A 100 11.28 3.51 4.05
C GLY A 100 12.21 4.55 3.43
N PHE A 101 11.68 5.72 3.03
CA PHE A 101 12.47 6.84 2.52
C PHE A 101 13.41 7.41 3.60
N ALA A 102 12.91 7.61 4.81
CA ALA A 102 13.72 8.09 5.93
C ALA A 102 14.89 7.13 6.25
N ALA A 103 14.62 5.80 6.29
CA ALA A 103 15.65 4.79 6.49
C ALA A 103 16.65 4.73 5.33
N SER A 104 16.18 4.85 4.10
CA SER A 104 17.02 4.79 2.88
C SER A 104 17.97 5.97 2.76
N THR A 105 17.62 7.10 3.33
CA THR A 105 18.42 8.35 3.24
C THR A 105 19.25 8.62 4.49
N PHE A 106 18.85 8.10 5.66
CA PHE A 106 19.63 8.26 6.88
C PHE A 106 20.96 7.52 6.79
N LYS A 107 22.07 8.23 7.05
CA LYS A 107 23.46 7.69 6.96
C LYS A 107 23.77 6.96 5.64
N ARG A 108 23.13 7.32 4.53
CA ARG A 108 23.19 6.68 3.20
C ARG A 108 22.54 5.30 3.14
N GLY A 109 21.57 5.04 3.99
CA GLY A 109 20.79 3.83 4.08
C GLY A 109 21.09 2.99 5.31
N ILE A 110 20.01 2.66 6.03
CA ILE A 110 19.99 1.67 7.12
C ILE A 110 18.93 0.62 6.80
N ASN A 111 19.01 -0.54 7.43
CA ASN A 111 18.02 -1.60 7.25
C ASN A 111 16.63 -1.14 7.68
N PHE A 112 15.60 -1.64 6.99
CA PHE A 112 14.22 -1.45 7.43
C PHE A 112 13.33 -2.66 7.12
N ILE A 113 12.30 -2.83 7.95
CA ILE A 113 11.29 -3.88 7.87
C ILE A 113 9.93 -3.19 7.79
N ASN A 114 9.08 -3.57 6.83
CA ASN A 114 7.72 -3.09 6.76
C ASN A 114 6.75 -4.10 7.39
N ILE A 115 5.88 -3.61 8.27
CA ILE A 115 4.71 -4.31 8.81
C ILE A 115 3.48 -3.51 8.38
N PRO A 116 2.97 -3.73 7.14
CA PRO A 116 1.83 -2.99 6.65
C PRO A 116 0.56 -3.36 7.42
N THR A 117 -0.25 -2.35 7.76
CA THR A 117 -1.44 -2.52 8.60
C THR A 117 -2.74 -2.20 7.88
N THR A 118 -2.69 -1.71 6.65
CA THR A 118 -3.85 -1.53 5.77
C THR A 118 -3.78 -2.50 4.60
N LEU A 119 -4.94 -2.89 4.04
CA LEU A 119 -4.96 -3.81 2.90
C LEU A 119 -4.22 -3.22 1.70
N LEU A 120 -4.40 -1.92 1.40
CA LEU A 120 -3.67 -1.22 0.35
C LEU A 120 -2.15 -1.32 0.52
N ALA A 121 -1.66 -1.14 1.75
CA ALA A 121 -0.24 -1.27 2.01
C ALA A 121 0.26 -2.71 1.88
N MET A 122 -0.55 -3.72 2.28
CA MET A 122 -0.19 -5.12 2.18
C MET A 122 -0.03 -5.58 0.73
N VAL A 123 -0.97 -5.19 -0.14
CA VAL A 123 -1.00 -5.71 -1.52
C VAL A 123 -0.29 -4.81 -2.53
N ASP A 124 -0.08 -3.54 -2.18
CA ASP A 124 0.52 -2.58 -3.11
C ASP A 124 1.68 -1.78 -2.51
N ALA A 125 1.46 -0.82 -1.62
CA ALA A 125 2.45 0.19 -1.29
C ALA A 125 3.74 -0.37 -0.68
N SER A 126 3.70 -1.40 0.18
CA SER A 126 4.90 -1.95 0.82
C SER A 126 5.74 -2.87 -0.07
N VAL A 127 5.25 -3.22 -1.26
CA VAL A 127 5.89 -4.19 -2.18
C VAL A 127 6.43 -3.48 -3.41
N GLY A 128 7.70 -3.74 -3.74
CA GLY A 128 8.33 -3.26 -4.97
C GLY A 128 9.26 -2.07 -4.81
N GLY A 129 9.69 -1.77 -3.58
CA GLY A 129 10.82 -0.90 -3.27
C GLY A 129 10.64 0.59 -3.57
N LYS A 130 9.46 1.03 -3.99
CA LYS A 130 9.17 2.46 -4.13
C LYS A 130 8.95 3.06 -2.74
N THR A 131 9.80 3.99 -2.33
CA THR A 131 9.64 4.77 -1.09
C THR A 131 9.71 6.24 -1.40
N GLY A 132 8.96 7.09 -0.70
CA GLY A 132 8.96 8.50 -1.05
C GLY A 132 7.99 9.35 -0.25
N ILE A 133 8.00 10.62 -0.59
CA ILE A 133 7.21 11.68 0.05
C ILE A 133 6.55 12.59 -0.98
N ASN A 134 5.53 13.28 -0.54
CA ASN A 134 4.88 14.35 -1.28
C ASN A 134 5.74 15.63 -1.18
N TYR A 135 5.79 16.40 -2.27
CA TYR A 135 6.53 17.66 -2.31
C TYR A 135 5.91 18.63 -3.31
N GLY A 136 5.89 19.92 -2.97
CA GLY A 136 5.39 20.97 -3.85
C GLY A 136 3.92 20.83 -4.27
N GLY A 137 3.09 20.13 -3.47
CA GLY A 137 1.69 19.85 -3.79
C GLY A 137 1.48 18.59 -4.66
N LEU A 138 2.57 17.93 -5.06
CA LEU A 138 2.53 16.70 -5.86
C LEU A 138 2.74 15.47 -4.98
N LYS A 139 2.01 14.38 -5.27
CA LYS A 139 2.13 13.10 -4.56
C LYS A 139 3.37 12.34 -5.04
N ASN A 140 4.09 11.73 -4.08
CA ASN A 140 5.22 10.83 -4.33
C ASN A 140 6.33 11.42 -5.21
N GLU A 141 6.51 12.75 -5.19
CA GLU A 141 7.42 13.48 -6.08
C GLU A 141 8.90 13.21 -5.76
N ILE A 142 9.22 13.01 -4.49
CA ILE A 142 10.58 12.73 -4.06
C ILE A 142 10.65 11.33 -3.45
N GLY A 143 11.51 10.48 -3.98
CA GLY A 143 11.63 9.12 -3.50
C GLY A 143 12.89 8.42 -3.98
N VAL A 144 13.04 7.16 -3.55
CA VAL A 144 14.11 6.27 -3.97
C VAL A 144 13.54 4.87 -4.21
N PHE A 145 14.20 4.13 -5.10
CA PHE A 145 13.98 2.68 -5.22
C PHE A 145 14.92 1.98 -4.23
N ASN A 146 14.37 1.54 -3.10
CA ASN A 146 15.09 0.76 -2.10
C ASN A 146 14.17 -0.24 -1.42
N ASP A 147 14.49 -1.52 -1.56
CA ASP A 147 13.70 -2.61 -0.99
C ASP A 147 13.80 -2.64 0.54
N ALA A 148 12.67 -2.85 1.22
CA ALA A 148 12.69 -3.29 2.61
C ALA A 148 13.43 -4.64 2.70
N ASN A 149 14.18 -4.87 3.78
CA ASN A 149 14.79 -6.18 4.02
C ASN A 149 13.72 -7.26 4.13
N PHE A 150 12.63 -6.93 4.82
CA PHE A 150 11.48 -7.80 4.98
C PHE A 150 10.17 -6.99 4.90
N VAL A 151 9.12 -7.60 4.34
CA VAL A 151 7.73 -7.18 4.47
C VAL A 151 6.98 -8.30 5.17
N ILE A 152 6.39 -8.02 6.33
CA ILE A 152 5.67 -9.01 7.13
C ILE A 152 4.18 -8.72 7.05
N LEU A 153 3.47 -9.54 6.29
CA LEU A 153 2.03 -9.44 6.06
C LEU A 153 1.29 -10.23 7.13
N HIS A 154 0.42 -9.59 7.89
CA HIS A 154 -0.35 -10.24 8.95
C HIS A 154 -1.78 -9.71 8.97
N ALA A 155 -2.73 -10.50 8.47
CA ALA A 155 -4.11 -10.08 8.25
C ALA A 155 -4.85 -9.63 9.54
N ALA A 156 -4.38 -10.03 10.73
CA ALA A 156 -4.98 -9.59 11.99
C ALA A 156 -4.92 -8.07 12.23
N PHE A 157 -4.05 -7.33 11.53
CA PHE A 157 -4.08 -5.87 11.58
C PHE A 157 -5.31 -5.27 10.88
N LEU A 158 -5.88 -5.98 9.91
CA LEU A 158 -7.07 -5.53 9.18
C LEU A 158 -8.35 -5.56 10.03
N GLN A 159 -8.37 -6.28 11.16
CA GLN A 159 -9.53 -6.35 12.05
C GLN A 159 -9.93 -5.01 12.68
N THR A 160 -9.02 -4.05 12.75
CA THR A 160 -9.27 -2.70 13.26
C THR A 160 -9.37 -1.65 12.14
N LEU A 161 -9.26 -2.09 10.88
CA LEU A 161 -9.40 -1.23 9.72
C LEU A 161 -10.89 -1.07 9.40
N ASP A 162 -11.34 0.16 9.13
CA ASP A 162 -12.70 0.39 8.67
C ASP A 162 -12.94 -0.19 7.25
N LEU A 163 -14.21 -0.44 6.94
CA LEU A 163 -14.58 -1.06 5.66
C LEU A 163 -14.23 -0.21 4.44
N GLU A 164 -14.25 1.11 4.57
CA GLU A 164 -13.91 2.00 3.46
C GLU A 164 -12.43 1.85 3.10
N ASN A 165 -11.54 1.87 4.07
CA ASN A 165 -10.12 1.62 3.86
C ASN A 165 -9.83 0.18 3.42
N LEU A 166 -10.58 -0.80 3.90
CA LEU A 166 -10.46 -2.18 3.44
C LEU A 166 -10.83 -2.30 1.96
N ARG A 167 -11.98 -1.75 1.55
CA ARG A 167 -12.41 -1.70 0.15
C ARG A 167 -11.42 -0.93 -0.73
N SER A 168 -10.83 0.15 -0.20
CA SER A 168 -9.78 0.88 -0.93
C SER A 168 -8.61 -0.03 -1.29
N GLY A 169 -8.10 -0.84 -0.37
CA GLY A 169 -7.05 -1.83 -0.68
C GLY A 169 -7.52 -2.94 -1.61
N TYR A 170 -8.80 -3.32 -1.50
CA TYR A 170 -9.37 -4.39 -2.33
C TYR A 170 -9.45 -4.03 -3.83
N ALA A 171 -9.58 -2.75 -4.17
CA ALA A 171 -9.53 -2.28 -5.56
C ALA A 171 -8.19 -2.65 -6.25
N GLU A 172 -7.09 -2.60 -5.51
CA GLU A 172 -5.78 -3.04 -6.02
C GLU A 172 -5.73 -4.55 -6.25
N MET A 173 -6.39 -5.33 -5.40
CA MET A 173 -6.52 -6.78 -5.61
C MET A 173 -7.34 -7.08 -6.88
N LEU A 174 -8.44 -6.33 -7.12
CA LEU A 174 -9.20 -6.44 -8.39
C LEU A 174 -8.31 -6.16 -9.61
N LYS A 175 -7.49 -5.13 -9.55
CA LYS A 175 -6.50 -4.83 -10.59
C LYS A 175 -5.54 -6.00 -10.80
N HIS A 176 -5.01 -6.58 -9.72
CA HIS A 176 -4.12 -7.75 -9.81
C HIS A 176 -4.83 -8.96 -10.41
N GLY A 177 -6.10 -9.21 -10.08
CA GLY A 177 -6.91 -10.26 -10.70
C GLY A 177 -7.09 -10.06 -12.20
N LEU A 178 -7.38 -8.82 -12.63
CA LEU A 178 -7.56 -8.45 -14.04
C LEU A 178 -6.31 -8.68 -14.89
N ILE A 179 -5.12 -8.41 -14.36
CA ILE A 179 -3.85 -8.61 -15.07
C ILE A 179 -3.27 -10.02 -14.91
N SER A 180 -3.86 -10.87 -14.06
CA SER A 180 -3.39 -12.21 -13.79
C SER A 180 -4.18 -13.28 -14.55
N ASN A 181 -5.28 -13.77 -13.97
CA ASN A 181 -6.07 -14.85 -14.55
C ASN A 181 -7.52 -14.87 -14.07
N ASP A 182 -8.35 -15.63 -14.83
CA ASP A 182 -9.80 -15.73 -14.60
C ASP A 182 -10.18 -16.34 -13.25
N LYS A 183 -9.38 -17.29 -12.74
CA LYS A 183 -9.66 -17.93 -11.46
C LYS A 183 -9.55 -16.92 -10.32
N MET A 184 -8.44 -16.19 -10.26
CA MET A 184 -8.23 -15.15 -9.25
C MET A 184 -9.30 -14.06 -9.36
N MET A 185 -9.63 -13.64 -10.58
CA MET A 185 -10.67 -12.64 -10.79
C MET A 185 -12.04 -13.12 -10.30
N GLY A 186 -12.39 -14.37 -10.57
CA GLY A 186 -13.65 -14.97 -10.09
C GLY A 186 -13.73 -15.02 -8.56
N GLU A 187 -12.65 -15.42 -7.88
CA GLU A 187 -12.57 -15.43 -6.42
C GLU A 187 -12.75 -14.01 -5.84
N LEU A 188 -12.11 -13.00 -6.46
CA LEU A 188 -12.24 -11.61 -6.04
C LEU A 188 -13.66 -11.05 -6.25
N LEU A 189 -14.33 -11.39 -7.34
CA LEU A 189 -15.68 -10.90 -7.64
C LEU A 189 -16.77 -11.55 -6.77
N THR A 190 -16.47 -12.67 -6.09
CA THR A 190 -17.42 -13.39 -5.22
C THR A 190 -17.17 -13.19 -3.74
N PHE A 191 -16.10 -12.49 -3.36
CA PHE A 191 -15.78 -12.22 -1.96
C PHE A 191 -16.71 -11.16 -1.37
N ASP A 192 -17.25 -11.44 -0.19
CA ASP A 192 -18.18 -10.54 0.51
C ASP A 192 -17.44 -9.39 1.21
N LEU A 193 -17.77 -8.17 0.83
CA LEU A 193 -17.24 -6.94 1.42
C LEU A 193 -18.28 -6.20 2.28
N SER A 194 -19.35 -6.90 2.73
CA SER A 194 -20.44 -6.28 3.50
C SER A 194 -20.05 -5.88 4.92
N GLY A 195 -19.03 -6.53 5.50
CA GLY A 195 -18.54 -6.23 6.85
C GLY A 195 -18.25 -7.45 7.73
N ASP A 196 -18.81 -8.59 7.42
CA ASP A 196 -18.46 -9.86 8.08
C ASP A 196 -17.32 -10.53 7.28
N ILE A 197 -16.13 -9.98 7.43
CA ILE A 197 -14.98 -10.33 6.62
C ILE A 197 -14.36 -11.65 7.08
N ASP A 198 -14.29 -12.64 6.19
CA ASP A 198 -13.48 -13.85 6.39
C ASP A 198 -11.98 -13.51 6.21
N PHE A 199 -11.32 -13.15 7.32
CA PHE A 199 -9.89 -12.81 7.32
C PHE A 199 -8.99 -14.00 6.97
N GLN A 200 -9.43 -15.25 7.14
CA GLN A 200 -8.65 -16.43 6.75
C GLN A 200 -8.65 -16.56 5.22
N GLN A 201 -9.81 -16.43 4.59
CA GLN A 201 -9.91 -16.41 3.13
C GLN A 201 -9.16 -15.20 2.57
N LEU A 202 -9.37 -14.01 3.13
CA LEU A 202 -8.70 -12.77 2.70
C LEU A 202 -7.18 -12.90 2.76
N GLN A 203 -6.62 -13.56 3.77
CA GLN A 203 -5.17 -13.78 3.86
C GLN A 203 -4.62 -14.60 2.69
N GLY A 204 -5.34 -15.62 2.25
CA GLY A 204 -4.99 -16.39 1.04
C GLY A 204 -5.03 -15.51 -0.23
N MET A 205 -6.05 -14.68 -0.35
CA MET A 205 -6.21 -13.75 -1.47
C MET A 205 -5.14 -12.67 -1.48
N ILE A 206 -4.75 -12.15 -0.30
CA ILE A 206 -3.60 -11.22 -0.16
C ILE A 206 -2.32 -11.89 -0.69
N ALA A 207 -2.06 -13.13 -0.29
CA ALA A 207 -0.88 -13.86 -0.78
C ALA A 207 -0.86 -14.00 -2.29
N ALA A 208 -2.00 -14.34 -2.91
CA ALA A 208 -2.12 -14.45 -4.36
C ALA A 208 -1.91 -13.08 -5.05
N SER A 209 -2.49 -12.02 -4.49
CA SER A 209 -2.37 -10.65 -5.01
C SER A 209 -0.92 -10.16 -4.96
N VAL A 210 -0.24 -10.38 -3.83
CA VAL A 210 1.18 -10.01 -3.65
C VAL A 210 2.08 -10.79 -4.60
N ALA A 211 1.81 -12.08 -4.84
CA ALA A 211 2.58 -12.90 -5.79
C ALA A 211 2.51 -12.35 -7.22
N VAL A 212 1.34 -11.86 -7.66
CA VAL A 212 1.19 -11.20 -8.98
C VAL A 212 2.07 -9.96 -9.04
N LYS A 213 2.00 -9.09 -8.03
CA LYS A 213 2.82 -7.88 -7.99
C LYS A 213 4.32 -8.21 -7.94
N GLU A 214 4.72 -9.15 -7.10
CA GLU A 214 6.13 -9.56 -6.95
C GLU A 214 6.70 -10.12 -8.26
N GLU A 215 5.92 -10.92 -9.01
CA GLU A 215 6.30 -11.40 -10.33
C GLU A 215 6.54 -10.25 -11.30
N VAL A 216 5.58 -9.32 -11.40
CA VAL A 216 5.67 -8.17 -12.32
C VAL A 216 6.86 -7.27 -11.97
N VAL A 217 7.04 -6.93 -10.69
CA VAL A 217 8.15 -6.09 -10.21
C VAL A 217 9.50 -6.77 -10.40
N THR A 218 9.58 -8.09 -10.22
CA THR A 218 10.83 -8.85 -10.44
C THR A 218 11.24 -8.82 -11.91
N ARG A 219 10.28 -8.85 -12.84
CA ARG A 219 10.54 -8.81 -14.29
C ARG A 219 10.87 -7.40 -14.79
N ASP A 220 10.36 -6.38 -14.14
CA ASP A 220 10.54 -4.98 -14.54
C ASP A 220 10.66 -4.05 -13.32
N PRO A 221 11.81 -4.05 -12.62
CA PRO A 221 11.96 -3.30 -11.36
C PRO A 221 11.84 -1.78 -11.55
N PHE A 222 12.15 -1.24 -12.74
CA PHE A 222 12.18 0.20 -13.02
C PHE A 222 10.99 0.71 -13.84
N GLU A 223 9.94 -0.12 -14.03
CA GLU A 223 8.68 0.27 -14.69
C GLU A 223 8.87 0.77 -16.13
N GLN A 224 9.73 0.13 -16.87
CA GLN A 224 9.97 0.47 -18.27
C GLN A 224 9.01 -0.24 -19.24
N ASN A 225 8.49 -1.42 -18.85
CA ASN A 225 7.69 -2.30 -19.72
C ASN A 225 6.47 -2.87 -18.99
N ILE A 226 6.53 -4.17 -18.62
CA ILE A 226 5.39 -4.94 -18.10
C ILE A 226 4.84 -4.38 -16.77
N ARG A 227 5.67 -3.73 -15.95
CA ARG A 227 5.24 -3.14 -14.69
C ARG A 227 4.20 -2.03 -14.88
N LYS A 228 4.12 -1.42 -16.07
CA LYS A 228 3.07 -0.46 -16.43
C LYS A 228 1.66 -1.06 -16.37
N ALA A 229 1.51 -2.39 -16.48
CA ALA A 229 0.23 -3.06 -16.28
C ALA A 229 -0.34 -2.88 -14.85
N LEU A 230 0.53 -2.62 -13.85
CA LEU A 230 0.10 -2.26 -12.49
C LEU A 230 -0.57 -0.88 -12.41
N ASN A 231 -0.53 -0.08 -13.49
CA ASN A 231 -1.21 1.20 -13.58
C ASN A 231 -2.61 1.09 -14.23
N LEU A 232 -3.12 -0.12 -14.49
CA LEU A 232 -4.49 -0.31 -14.96
C LEU A 232 -5.47 0.34 -13.96
N GLY A 233 -6.36 1.19 -14.48
CA GLY A 233 -7.29 1.99 -13.68
C GLY A 233 -6.71 3.30 -13.13
N HIS A 234 -5.41 3.54 -13.25
CA HIS A 234 -4.76 4.69 -12.61
C HIS A 234 -4.82 5.97 -13.42
N THR A 235 -4.87 5.90 -14.77
CA THR A 235 -4.96 7.13 -15.58
C THR A 235 -6.23 7.90 -15.24
N PHE A 236 -7.37 7.25 -15.33
CA PHE A 236 -8.64 7.84 -14.91
C PHE A 236 -8.73 7.97 -13.37
N GLY A 237 -8.21 7.00 -12.63
CA GLY A 237 -8.24 7.01 -11.17
C GLY A 237 -7.56 8.23 -10.57
N HIS A 238 -6.37 8.59 -11.02
CA HIS A 238 -5.66 9.79 -10.54
C HIS A 238 -6.40 11.07 -10.91
N ALA A 239 -7.01 11.13 -12.09
CA ALA A 239 -7.86 12.28 -12.47
C ALA A 239 -9.07 12.40 -11.52
N PHE A 240 -9.76 11.29 -11.23
CA PHE A 240 -10.89 11.26 -10.29
C PHE A 240 -10.47 11.61 -8.86
N GLU A 241 -9.35 11.08 -8.40
CA GLU A 241 -8.80 11.41 -7.09
C GLU A 241 -8.50 12.92 -6.99
N SER A 242 -7.78 13.48 -7.96
CA SER A 242 -7.44 14.90 -8.02
C SER A 242 -8.67 15.80 -8.11
N TRP A 243 -9.65 15.44 -8.95
CA TRP A 243 -10.92 16.14 -9.09
C TRP A 243 -11.70 16.16 -7.76
N SER A 244 -11.69 15.05 -7.03
CA SER A 244 -12.41 14.91 -5.75
C SER A 244 -11.83 15.75 -4.62
N LEU A 245 -10.53 16.05 -4.64
CA LEU A 245 -9.84 16.81 -3.58
C LEU A 245 -10.47 18.18 -3.30
N LYS A 246 -11.02 18.84 -4.34
CA LYS A 246 -11.69 20.13 -4.23
C LYS A 246 -13.18 20.03 -3.82
N ARG A 247 -13.70 18.82 -3.65
CA ARG A 247 -15.11 18.51 -3.41
C ARG A 247 -15.26 17.61 -2.19
N LYS A 248 -15.66 16.36 -2.39
CA LYS A 248 -15.64 15.30 -1.37
C LYS A 248 -14.52 14.33 -1.73
N PRO A 249 -13.36 14.39 -1.04
CA PRO A 249 -12.24 13.50 -1.33
C PRO A 249 -12.65 12.03 -1.28
N VAL A 250 -12.21 11.26 -2.26
CA VAL A 250 -12.36 9.80 -2.28
C VAL A 250 -11.03 9.13 -2.00
N LEU A 251 -11.06 7.96 -1.38
CA LEU A 251 -9.86 7.18 -1.15
C LEU A 251 -9.27 6.69 -2.49
N HIS A 252 -7.95 6.54 -2.53
CA HIS A 252 -7.21 6.12 -3.71
C HIS A 252 -7.83 4.90 -4.41
N GLY A 253 -8.10 3.82 -3.69
CA GLY A 253 -8.67 2.61 -4.28
C GLY A 253 -10.09 2.77 -4.83
N TYR A 254 -10.90 3.70 -4.29
CA TYR A 254 -12.19 4.06 -4.89
C TYR A 254 -11.98 4.73 -6.24
N ALA A 255 -11.05 5.66 -6.32
CA ALA A 255 -10.69 6.31 -7.58
C ALA A 255 -10.17 5.30 -8.61
N VAL A 256 -9.31 4.37 -8.19
CA VAL A 256 -8.83 3.26 -9.04
C VAL A 256 -9.98 2.37 -9.49
N ALA A 257 -10.91 1.99 -8.60
CA ALA A 257 -12.07 1.16 -8.97
C ALA A 257 -12.94 1.84 -10.06
N TYR A 258 -13.18 3.14 -9.94
CA TYR A 258 -13.86 3.90 -10.99
C TYR A 258 -13.05 3.98 -12.29
N GLY A 259 -11.73 4.17 -12.18
CA GLY A 259 -10.81 4.17 -13.31
C GLY A 259 -10.78 2.83 -14.05
N LEU A 260 -10.85 1.71 -13.32
CA LEU A 260 -10.95 0.37 -13.91
C LEU A 260 -12.18 0.25 -14.85
N ILE A 261 -13.33 0.84 -14.50
CA ILE A 261 -14.51 0.83 -15.37
C ILE A 261 -14.20 1.49 -16.72
N CYS A 262 -13.57 2.67 -16.69
CA CYS A 262 -13.25 3.43 -17.90
C CYS A 262 -12.20 2.70 -18.76
N GLU A 263 -11.14 2.21 -18.15
CA GLU A 263 -10.05 1.54 -18.87
C GLU A 263 -10.46 0.17 -19.41
N LEU A 264 -11.32 -0.58 -18.71
CA LEU A 264 -11.91 -1.82 -19.22
C LEU A 264 -12.84 -1.57 -20.39
N TYR A 265 -13.62 -0.49 -20.36
CA TYR A 265 -14.45 -0.09 -21.52
C TYR A 265 -13.58 0.19 -22.75
N LEU A 266 -12.51 0.96 -22.58
CA LEU A 266 -11.55 1.21 -23.66
C LEU A 266 -10.87 -0.10 -24.13
N SER A 267 -10.54 -1.00 -23.20
CA SER A 267 -9.94 -2.30 -23.52
C SER A 267 -10.90 -3.18 -24.34
N CYS A 268 -12.22 -3.13 -24.08
CA CYS A 268 -13.21 -3.81 -24.91
C CYS A 268 -13.20 -3.28 -26.37
N ILE A 269 -13.14 -1.95 -26.53
CA ILE A 269 -13.21 -1.32 -27.88
C ILE A 269 -11.88 -1.49 -28.62
N LYS A 270 -10.75 -1.34 -27.96
CA LYS A 270 -9.44 -1.24 -28.62
C LYS A 270 -8.67 -2.56 -28.66
N CYS A 271 -8.87 -3.43 -27.68
CA CYS A 271 -8.06 -4.63 -27.47
C CYS A 271 -8.87 -5.92 -27.48
N GLY A 272 -10.21 -5.85 -27.66
CA GLY A 272 -11.07 -7.04 -27.68
C GLY A 272 -11.25 -7.70 -26.31
N PHE A 273 -11.09 -6.95 -25.21
CA PHE A 273 -11.34 -7.48 -23.86
C PHE A 273 -12.81 -7.95 -23.76
N PRO A 274 -13.11 -9.11 -23.15
CA PRO A 274 -14.47 -9.65 -23.14
C PRO A 274 -15.46 -8.73 -22.41
N THR A 275 -16.49 -8.27 -23.12
CA THR A 275 -17.52 -7.35 -22.58
C THR A 275 -18.23 -7.92 -21.34
N GLU A 276 -18.44 -9.25 -21.29
CA GLU A 276 -19.10 -9.85 -20.13
C GLU A 276 -18.24 -9.76 -18.86
N LYS A 277 -16.91 -9.93 -18.97
CA LYS A 277 -15.99 -9.73 -17.86
C LYS A 277 -16.00 -8.27 -17.37
N MET A 278 -15.97 -7.32 -18.31
CA MET A 278 -16.12 -5.91 -17.97
C MET A 278 -17.43 -5.65 -17.22
N ARG A 279 -18.56 -6.21 -17.67
CA ARG A 279 -19.86 -6.04 -16.99
C ARG A 279 -19.85 -6.58 -15.55
N GLN A 280 -19.20 -7.72 -15.32
CA GLN A 280 -19.05 -8.29 -13.97
C GLN A 280 -18.28 -7.34 -13.04
N VAL A 281 -17.17 -6.79 -13.51
CA VAL A 281 -16.39 -5.79 -12.76
C VAL A 281 -17.22 -4.53 -12.49
N VAL A 282 -17.94 -4.02 -13.50
CA VAL A 282 -18.79 -2.83 -13.36
C VAL A 282 -19.89 -3.05 -12.30
N ARG A 283 -20.52 -4.25 -12.29
CA ARG A 283 -21.52 -4.58 -11.26
C ARG A 283 -20.90 -4.57 -9.87
N PHE A 284 -19.77 -5.25 -9.69
CA PHE A 284 -19.04 -5.31 -8.44
C PHE A 284 -18.63 -3.91 -7.94
N VAL A 285 -18.06 -3.09 -8.83
CA VAL A 285 -17.66 -1.72 -8.45
C VAL A 285 -18.88 -0.88 -8.05
N LYS A 286 -19.99 -0.97 -8.79
CA LYS A 286 -21.22 -0.24 -8.42
C LYS A 286 -21.80 -0.68 -7.07
N GLU A 287 -21.72 -1.96 -6.75
CA GLU A 287 -22.23 -2.53 -5.51
C GLU A 287 -21.41 -2.07 -4.30
N TRP A 288 -20.08 -2.16 -4.38
CA TRP A 288 -19.22 -1.97 -3.22
C TRP A 288 -18.60 -0.56 -3.10
N TYR A 289 -18.44 0.15 -4.22
CA TYR A 289 -17.82 1.48 -4.27
C TYR A 289 -18.82 2.60 -4.58
N GLY A 290 -20.03 2.24 -5.05
CA GLY A 290 -21.05 3.22 -5.42
C GLY A 290 -20.70 3.95 -6.73
N GLN A 291 -21.01 5.23 -6.79
CA GLN A 291 -20.81 6.07 -7.97
C GLN A 291 -20.10 7.37 -7.62
N LEU A 292 -19.20 7.82 -8.48
CA LEU A 292 -18.60 9.13 -8.40
C LEU A 292 -19.58 10.16 -8.95
N PRO A 293 -19.94 11.22 -8.21
CA PRO A 293 -20.99 12.15 -8.59
C PRO A 293 -20.50 13.26 -9.54
N PHE A 294 -19.85 12.91 -10.66
CA PHE A 294 -19.51 13.87 -11.72
C PHE A 294 -20.60 13.96 -12.78
N THR A 295 -20.65 15.07 -13.47
CA THR A 295 -21.58 15.36 -14.57
C THR A 295 -20.84 15.63 -15.87
N CYS A 296 -21.57 15.88 -16.96
CA CYS A 296 -20.95 16.27 -18.22
C CYS A 296 -20.17 17.59 -18.12
N ASP A 297 -20.54 18.46 -17.19
CA ASP A 297 -19.87 19.75 -16.98
C ASP A 297 -18.45 19.60 -16.39
N ASP A 298 -18.14 18.44 -15.81
CA ASP A 298 -16.82 18.13 -15.23
C ASP A 298 -15.83 17.53 -16.24
N TYR A 299 -16.26 17.22 -17.47
CA TYR A 299 -15.44 16.47 -18.44
C TYR A 299 -14.17 17.20 -18.84
N ASP A 300 -14.22 18.51 -19.08
CA ASP A 300 -13.05 19.29 -19.48
C ASP A 300 -12.00 19.32 -18.35
N GLU A 301 -12.45 19.49 -17.09
CA GLU A 301 -11.54 19.42 -15.92
C GLU A 301 -10.93 18.02 -15.76
N LEU A 302 -11.72 16.95 -15.90
CA LEU A 302 -11.25 15.57 -15.80
C LEU A 302 -10.24 15.23 -16.90
N ILE A 303 -10.49 15.65 -18.15
CA ILE A 303 -9.57 15.43 -19.26
C ILE A 303 -8.24 16.18 -19.02
N ALA A 304 -8.29 17.38 -18.48
CA ALA A 304 -7.09 18.15 -18.17
C ALA A 304 -6.25 17.54 -17.02
N LEU A 305 -6.84 16.67 -16.20
CA LEU A 305 -6.17 15.98 -15.10
C LEU A 305 -5.60 14.59 -15.52
N MET A 306 -5.88 14.09 -16.72
CA MET A 306 -5.34 12.85 -17.30
C MET A 306 -3.99 13.08 -17.97
#